data_92cad5231eaedecbb5fcacccebc01104
#
_entry.id   92cad5231eaedecbb5fcacccebc01104
#
_cell.length_a   1.000
_cell.length_b   1.000
_cell.length_c   1.000
_cell.angle_alpha   90.00
_cell.angle_beta   90.00
_cell.angle_gamma   90.00
#
_symmetry.space_group_name_H-M   'P 1'
#
loop_
_entity.id
_entity.type
_entity.pdbx_description
1 polymer ?
#
loop_
_entity_poly.entity_id
_entity_poly.type
_entity_poly.pdbx_seq_one_letter_code
_entity_poly.pdbx_strand_id
1 'polypeptide(L)'
;PFSDDIDGQPFPRLSDKERAAQNAPTATKGGGGDGDDAEYDGENPRLAELLKNYAQIGLKEKVLNLETGESFSRSQLEKVFSRPAVLTWFHLHDRNKLSELKAGILIKQKKLEAMADVSPVFKNALARYIYLDGTTDAYDRQLEAIVSLAAVKAAVPEEFDDWSKSPARLVCPMSNYVFKPDMPQGVVYKNEKLSHINAFKGLPKKAEAPEKPFAPETPLAELEKHFPKCANIIGLVRHLCSGNGNLSEACTEWVLNWLACRFRRPAEKPATALVFISETQGVGKSTFGEKVVKELFGEYLRQLDQNALESRFNASLLFALVTIFEEISPSDERLNVIGKLKNMITSDVIMVERKGRDAEKHNDFNSFIIFSNDERSIPIESNDRRFMVLSCNRKYSDAQYEALQAEIDNGGVDEFARFLYALPLMYSDGDTRRVFTPHTKPLTTEIKRRMINLNKPSWEAFLDDWWRGDLGLPFISCAAGDLWSAYKKWCIDTKTFHMQQKNFYANMAKRLADCRSDVIIHGQKKKVRFFAVPHSWMSPESQDKFPAPNTYKTARWAENAVTKADYYGKQIEAFALASDSDRF
;
A
#
# COMPACT_ATOMS: atom_id res chain seq x y z
N PRO A 1 14.39 -14.91 21.50
CA PRO A 1 13.88 -14.97 22.84
C PRO A 1 14.13 -13.65 23.50
N PHE A 2 13.17 -12.78 23.46
CA PHE A 2 13.01 -11.69 24.41
C PHE A 2 11.53 -11.61 24.67
N SER A 3 11.17 -12.13 25.83
CA SER A 3 9.94 -11.85 26.53
C SER A 3 10.10 -10.47 27.15
N ASP A 4 9.18 -9.58 26.91
CA ASP A 4 8.96 -8.43 27.79
C ASP A 4 7.48 -8.41 28.14
N ASP A 5 7.25 -8.90 29.36
CA ASP A 5 6.06 -8.66 30.13
C ASP A 5 5.99 -7.15 30.42
N ILE A 6 4.92 -6.52 29.94
CA ILE A 6 4.51 -5.22 30.48
C ILE A 6 3.16 -5.43 31.14
N ASP A 7 3.21 -5.34 32.47
CA ASP A 7 2.09 -5.41 33.41
C ASP A 7 0.91 -4.53 32.98
N GLY A 8 -0.15 -5.17 32.54
CA GLY A 8 -1.47 -4.57 32.43
C GLY A 8 -2.12 -4.43 33.80
N GLN A 9 -1.92 -3.31 34.47
CA GLN A 9 -2.76 -2.96 35.62
C GLN A 9 -4.08 -2.38 35.13
N PRO A 10 -5.25 -2.94 35.54
CA PRO A 10 -6.53 -2.35 35.22
C PRO A 10 -6.72 -1.06 36.04
N PHE A 11 -7.30 -0.04 35.38
CA PHE A 11 -7.73 1.19 36.04
C PHE A 11 -8.51 0.89 37.31
N PRO A 12 -8.26 1.59 38.44
CA PRO A 12 -8.96 1.37 39.69
C PRO A 12 -10.47 1.68 39.52
N ARG A 13 -11.32 0.71 39.81
CA ARG A 13 -12.76 0.91 39.90
C ARG A 13 -13.05 1.71 41.18
N LEU A 14 -13.79 2.79 41.02
CA LEU A 14 -14.33 3.54 42.17
C LEU A 14 -15.09 2.59 43.12
N SER A 15 -14.80 2.69 44.40
CA SER A 15 -15.47 1.92 45.44
C SER A 15 -16.93 2.33 45.57
N ASP A 16 -17.78 1.43 46.10
CA ASP A 16 -19.21 1.71 46.29
C ASP A 16 -19.47 2.92 47.20
N LYS A 17 -18.51 3.32 48.06
CA LYS A 17 -18.55 4.55 48.84
C LYS A 17 -18.38 5.82 48.01
N GLU A 18 -17.60 5.77 46.97
CA GLU A 18 -17.37 6.92 46.07
C GLU A 18 -18.55 7.10 45.10
N ARG A 19 -19.23 6.02 44.73
CA ARG A 19 -20.49 6.08 43.96
C ARG A 19 -21.64 6.65 44.79
N ALA A 20 -21.69 6.37 46.09
CA ALA A 20 -22.72 6.91 46.99
C ALA A 20 -22.55 8.40 47.28
N ALA A 21 -21.32 8.93 47.22
CA ALA A 21 -21.05 10.35 47.42
C ALA A 21 -21.46 11.26 46.26
N GLN A 22 -21.61 10.70 45.03
CA GLN A 22 -22.05 11.47 43.85
C GLN A 22 -23.59 11.58 43.73
N ASN A 23 -24.36 10.84 44.51
CA ASN A 23 -25.82 10.78 44.45
C ASN A 23 -26.54 11.32 45.72
N ALA A 24 -25.84 11.98 46.63
CA ALA A 24 -26.47 12.59 47.78
C ALA A 24 -26.97 14.02 47.46
N PRO A 25 -28.25 14.33 47.72
CA PRO A 25 -28.73 15.69 47.55
C PRO A 25 -28.13 16.58 48.63
N THR A 26 -27.46 17.64 48.23
CA THR A 26 -26.97 18.68 49.13
C THR A 26 -28.13 19.43 49.74
N ALA A 27 -28.39 19.14 51.00
CA ALA A 27 -29.28 19.95 51.83
C ALA A 27 -28.58 21.27 52.17
N THR A 28 -29.01 22.34 51.57
CA THR A 28 -28.66 23.70 52.00
C THR A 28 -29.57 24.11 53.14
N LYS A 29 -28.93 24.38 54.28
CA LYS A 29 -29.56 25.04 55.45
C LYS A 29 -29.96 26.45 55.06
N GLY A 30 -31.11 26.79 55.55
CA GLY A 30 -31.78 28.05 55.35
C GLY A 30 -31.08 29.27 55.97
N GLY A 31 -31.30 30.37 55.35
CA GLY A 31 -31.14 31.71 55.86
C GLY A 31 -32.32 32.54 55.33
N GLY A 32 -33.16 32.97 56.19
CA GLY A 32 -34.40 33.70 55.88
C GLY A 32 -34.10 35.07 55.29
N GLY A 33 -35.00 35.52 54.48
CA GLY A 33 -35.11 36.85 53.93
C GLY A 33 -36.43 36.98 53.21
N ASP A 34 -37.34 37.68 53.86
CA ASP A 34 -38.62 38.09 53.32
C ASP A 34 -38.51 38.72 51.96
N GLY A 35 -39.45 38.46 51.09
CA GLY A 35 -39.55 39.23 49.87
C GLY A 35 -40.41 38.61 48.79
N ASP A 36 -41.70 38.94 48.87
CA ASP A 36 -42.64 38.97 47.75
C ASP A 36 -42.84 37.67 46.93
N ASP A 37 -43.80 36.89 47.38
CA ASP A 37 -44.67 36.12 46.51
C ASP A 37 -45.41 37.12 45.58
N ALA A 38 -44.77 37.54 44.52
CA ALA A 38 -45.46 38.23 43.45
C ALA A 38 -46.36 37.20 42.76
N GLU A 39 -47.60 37.21 43.05
CA GLU A 39 -48.68 36.62 42.27
C GLU A 39 -48.41 36.94 40.80
N TYR A 40 -48.26 35.91 39.99
CA TYR A 40 -48.01 36.01 38.54
C TYR A 40 -49.28 36.54 37.89
N ASP A 41 -49.31 37.86 37.68
CA ASP A 41 -50.33 38.54 36.90
C ASP A 41 -49.99 38.30 35.42
N GLY A 42 -50.89 37.63 34.67
CA GLY A 42 -50.72 37.06 33.34
C GLY A 42 -50.49 38.07 32.18
N GLU A 43 -49.96 39.24 32.46
CA GLU A 43 -49.85 40.36 31.49
C GLU A 43 -48.41 40.73 31.02
N ASN A 44 -47.45 39.85 31.17
CA ASN A 44 -46.16 40.14 30.53
C ASN A 44 -46.17 39.65 29.07
N PRO A 45 -46.37 40.54 28.07
CA PRO A 45 -46.52 40.11 26.67
C PRO A 45 -45.29 39.40 26.13
N ARG A 46 -44.09 39.65 26.68
CA ARG A 46 -42.84 38.97 26.31
C ARG A 46 -42.79 37.55 26.84
N LEU A 47 -43.35 37.30 28.02
CA LEU A 47 -43.42 35.96 28.58
C LEU A 47 -44.49 35.11 27.86
N ALA A 48 -45.63 35.74 27.51
CA ALA A 48 -46.66 35.10 26.71
C ALA A 48 -46.16 34.67 25.33
N GLU A 49 -45.34 35.50 24.69
CA GLU A 49 -44.67 35.18 23.42
C GLU A 49 -43.68 34.00 23.56
N LEU A 50 -42.88 33.97 24.64
CA LEU A 50 -41.99 32.86 24.95
C LEU A 50 -42.72 31.55 25.14
N LEU A 51 -43.85 31.57 25.89
CA LEU A 51 -44.69 30.40 26.14
C LEU A 51 -45.34 29.87 24.85
N LYS A 52 -45.74 30.76 23.97
CA LYS A 52 -46.41 30.39 22.71
C LYS A 52 -45.45 29.89 21.63
N ASN A 53 -44.36 30.60 21.42
CA ASN A 53 -43.55 30.46 20.20
C ASN A 53 -42.19 29.80 20.44
N TYR A 54 -41.85 29.45 21.68
CA TYR A 54 -40.53 28.87 21.99
C TYR A 54 -40.64 27.55 22.77
N ALA A 55 -39.68 26.66 22.52
CA ALA A 55 -39.59 25.38 23.23
C ALA A 55 -38.15 25.09 23.65
N GLN A 56 -37.96 24.57 24.86
CA GLN A 56 -36.68 24.10 25.34
C GLN A 56 -36.30 22.78 24.64
N ILE A 57 -35.03 22.65 24.19
CA ILE A 57 -34.53 21.43 23.56
C ILE A 57 -33.86 20.54 24.61
N GLY A 58 -34.47 19.42 24.91
CA GLY A 58 -33.93 18.44 25.86
C GLY A 58 -33.73 19.04 27.26
N LEU A 59 -32.63 18.69 27.90
CA LEU A 59 -32.22 19.21 29.21
C LEU A 59 -31.22 20.38 29.11
N LYS A 60 -30.91 20.83 27.91
CA LYS A 60 -29.91 21.89 27.66
C LYS A 60 -30.57 23.26 27.71
N GLU A 61 -29.78 24.31 28.01
CA GLU A 61 -30.22 25.71 27.92
C GLU A 61 -30.27 26.20 26.44
N LYS A 62 -30.77 25.35 25.54
CA LYS A 62 -31.05 25.67 24.14
C LYS A 62 -32.55 25.73 23.94
N VAL A 63 -32.96 26.74 23.19
CA VAL A 63 -34.37 27.05 22.93
C VAL A 63 -34.58 27.15 21.43
N LEU A 64 -35.67 26.58 20.95
CA LEU A 64 -36.09 26.63 19.56
C LEU A 64 -37.28 27.57 19.39
N ASN A 65 -37.23 28.48 18.45
CA ASN A 65 -38.41 29.21 17.99
C ASN A 65 -39.23 28.25 17.10
N LEU A 66 -40.47 27.99 17.49
CA LEU A 66 -41.37 27.03 16.84
C LEU A 66 -41.89 27.52 15.48
N GLU A 67 -41.87 28.83 15.27
CA GLU A 67 -42.35 29.48 14.05
C GLU A 67 -41.24 29.52 13.00
N THR A 68 -40.02 29.98 13.36
CA THR A 68 -38.90 30.17 12.43
C THR A 68 -37.98 28.97 12.34
N GLY A 69 -37.95 28.10 13.34
CA GLY A 69 -37.01 26.99 13.43
C GLY A 69 -35.59 27.41 13.85
N GLU A 70 -35.39 28.66 14.25
CA GLU A 70 -34.09 29.14 14.73
C GLU A 70 -33.84 28.68 16.17
N SER A 71 -32.61 28.30 16.48
CA SER A 71 -32.20 27.87 17.81
C SER A 71 -31.37 28.94 18.51
N PHE A 72 -31.67 29.24 19.74
CA PHE A 72 -31.02 30.24 20.58
C PHE A 72 -30.41 29.60 21.81
N SER A 73 -29.23 30.07 22.21
CA SER A 73 -28.74 29.86 23.57
C SER A 73 -29.52 30.77 24.54
N ARG A 74 -29.50 30.43 25.82
CA ARG A 74 -30.13 31.28 26.84
C ARG A 74 -29.63 32.73 26.77
N SER A 75 -28.34 32.97 26.63
CA SER A 75 -27.75 34.30 26.53
C SER A 75 -28.18 35.08 25.28
N GLN A 76 -28.46 34.39 24.19
CA GLN A 76 -29.01 35.01 22.98
C GLN A 76 -30.47 35.37 23.15
N LEU A 77 -31.22 34.49 23.82
CA LEU A 77 -32.63 34.72 24.12
C LEU A 77 -32.80 35.91 25.08
N GLU A 78 -31.92 36.07 26.10
CA GLU A 78 -31.88 37.20 27.02
C GLU A 78 -31.62 38.56 26.34
N LYS A 79 -31.03 38.54 25.15
CA LYS A 79 -30.84 39.76 24.34
C LYS A 79 -32.08 40.14 23.53
N VAL A 80 -32.90 39.19 23.18
CA VAL A 80 -34.16 39.39 22.43
C VAL A 80 -35.31 39.68 23.41
N PHE A 81 -35.39 38.93 24.49
CA PHE A 81 -36.34 39.10 25.56
C PHE A 81 -35.60 39.55 26.83
N SER A 82 -36.22 40.30 27.71
CA SER A 82 -35.52 40.72 28.92
C SER A 82 -35.08 39.52 29.79
N ARG A 83 -33.96 39.67 30.51
CA ARG A 83 -33.42 38.61 31.38
C ARG A 83 -34.44 38.09 32.39
N PRO A 84 -35.28 38.94 33.06
CA PRO A 84 -36.32 38.46 33.96
C PRO A 84 -37.33 37.54 33.24
N ALA A 85 -37.81 37.90 32.07
CA ALA A 85 -38.78 37.10 31.32
C ALA A 85 -38.24 35.72 30.94
N VAL A 86 -36.97 35.67 30.51
CA VAL A 86 -36.29 34.41 30.15
C VAL A 86 -36.07 33.53 31.39
N LEU A 87 -35.67 34.12 32.51
CA LEU A 87 -35.52 33.39 33.78
C LEU A 87 -36.83 32.79 34.24
N THR A 88 -37.90 33.61 34.27
CA THR A 88 -39.24 33.16 34.63
C THR A 88 -39.68 32.02 33.71
N TRP A 89 -39.50 32.16 32.40
CA TRP A 89 -39.85 31.10 31.44
C TRP A 89 -39.11 29.78 31.72
N PHE A 90 -37.82 29.83 32.05
CA PHE A 90 -37.04 28.62 32.35
C PHE A 90 -37.51 27.94 33.67
N HIS A 91 -38.11 28.68 34.62
CA HIS A 91 -38.63 28.13 35.85
C HIS A 91 -40.07 27.60 35.74
N LEU A 92 -40.83 27.99 34.73
CA LEU A 92 -42.19 27.52 34.55
C LEU A 92 -42.22 26.04 34.15
N HIS A 93 -43.11 25.28 34.80
CA HIS A 93 -43.29 23.85 34.47
C HIS A 93 -44.01 23.65 33.13
N ASP A 94 -44.89 24.57 32.75
CA ASP A 94 -45.75 24.49 31.56
C ASP A 94 -45.11 24.97 30.28
N ARG A 95 -43.81 25.32 30.29
CA ARG A 95 -43.08 25.68 29.08
C ARG A 95 -43.01 24.52 28.10
N ASN A 96 -43.06 24.82 26.82
CA ASN A 96 -42.87 23.84 25.75
C ASN A 96 -41.48 23.18 25.84
N LYS A 97 -41.45 21.85 25.78
CA LYS A 97 -40.23 21.04 25.77
C LYS A 97 -40.26 20.11 24.56
N LEU A 98 -39.18 20.06 23.81
CA LEU A 98 -39.01 19.16 22.70
C LEU A 98 -37.82 18.25 22.95
N SER A 99 -37.96 16.96 22.63
CA SER A 99 -36.78 16.10 22.55
C SER A 99 -35.83 16.58 21.43
N GLU A 100 -34.56 16.29 21.55
CA GLU A 100 -33.56 16.65 20.52
C GLU A 100 -33.98 16.14 19.13
N LEU A 101 -34.58 14.94 19.05
CA LEU A 101 -35.10 14.38 17.82
C LEU A 101 -36.26 15.20 17.21
N LYS A 102 -37.26 15.54 18.02
CA LYS A 102 -38.40 16.36 17.57
C LYS A 102 -37.98 17.78 17.17
N ALA A 103 -37.05 18.38 17.92
CA ALA A 103 -36.48 19.68 17.56
C ALA A 103 -35.73 19.60 16.23
N GLY A 104 -34.93 18.57 15.99
CA GLY A 104 -34.24 18.33 14.72
C GLY A 104 -35.20 18.17 13.53
N ILE A 105 -36.29 17.46 13.70
CA ILE A 105 -37.33 17.29 12.67
C ILE A 105 -38.00 18.65 12.37
N LEU A 106 -38.37 19.41 13.39
CA LEU A 106 -39.03 20.70 13.23
C LEU A 106 -38.12 21.74 12.55
N ILE A 107 -36.83 21.78 12.92
CA ILE A 107 -35.84 22.62 12.27
C ILE A 107 -35.75 22.28 10.78
N LYS A 108 -35.75 20.98 10.44
CA LYS A 108 -35.73 20.54 9.03
C LYS A 108 -36.99 20.96 8.28
N GLN A 109 -38.18 20.79 8.92
CA GLN A 109 -39.46 21.20 8.32
C GLN A 109 -39.51 22.68 8.06
N LYS A 110 -39.12 23.50 9.03
CA LYS A 110 -39.11 24.97 8.88
C LYS A 110 -38.13 25.46 7.85
N LYS A 111 -36.95 24.82 7.77
CA LYS A 111 -36.01 25.09 6.68
C LYS A 111 -36.59 24.72 5.30
N LEU A 112 -37.33 23.62 5.20
CA LEU A 112 -38.03 23.24 3.95
C LEU A 112 -39.16 24.25 3.62
N GLU A 113 -39.96 24.69 4.60
CA GLU A 113 -40.99 25.69 4.40
C GLU A 113 -40.40 27.04 3.96
N ALA A 114 -39.31 27.51 4.58
CA ALA A 114 -38.61 28.71 4.18
C ALA A 114 -38.00 28.62 2.77
N MET A 115 -37.75 27.39 2.29
CA MET A 115 -37.28 27.11 0.92
C MET A 115 -38.45 26.93 -0.07
N ALA A 116 -39.73 27.06 0.36
CA ALA A 116 -40.86 26.87 -0.54
C ALA A 116 -40.93 27.90 -1.66
N ASP A 117 -40.50 29.12 -1.40
CA ASP A 117 -40.48 30.24 -2.38
C ASP A 117 -39.19 30.31 -3.20
N VAL A 118 -38.27 29.36 -3.03
CA VAL A 118 -36.97 29.39 -3.71
C VAL A 118 -37.05 28.63 -5.04
N SER A 119 -36.37 29.18 -6.06
CA SER A 119 -36.28 28.59 -7.41
C SER A 119 -35.99 27.08 -7.38
N PRO A 120 -36.71 26.24 -8.16
CA PRO A 120 -36.41 24.81 -8.29
C PRO A 120 -34.95 24.53 -8.69
N VAL A 121 -34.37 25.43 -9.50
CA VAL A 121 -32.95 25.33 -9.94
C VAL A 121 -32.01 25.51 -8.78
N PHE A 122 -32.27 26.50 -7.89
CA PHE A 122 -31.46 26.67 -6.69
C PHE A 122 -31.56 25.48 -5.72
N LYS A 123 -32.76 24.93 -5.50
CA LYS A 123 -32.95 23.71 -4.70
C LYS A 123 -32.15 22.54 -5.27
N ASN A 124 -32.16 22.39 -6.59
CA ASN A 124 -31.38 21.36 -7.28
C ASN A 124 -29.88 21.61 -7.10
N ALA A 125 -29.41 22.86 -7.24
CA ALA A 125 -28.01 23.21 -7.01
C ALA A 125 -27.52 22.88 -5.59
N LEU A 126 -28.33 23.19 -4.56
CA LEU A 126 -28.04 22.84 -3.16
C LEU A 126 -27.99 21.31 -2.91
N ALA A 127 -28.82 20.56 -3.58
CA ALA A 127 -28.84 19.09 -3.45
C ALA A 127 -27.71 18.42 -4.25
N ARG A 128 -27.31 19.00 -5.39
CA ARG A 128 -26.37 18.43 -6.34
C ARG A 128 -24.92 18.71 -5.99
N TYR A 129 -24.60 19.97 -5.64
CA TYR A 129 -23.21 20.40 -5.47
C TYR A 129 -22.79 20.49 -4.00
N ILE A 130 -21.63 19.92 -3.68
CA ILE A 130 -20.97 20.05 -2.38
C ILE A 130 -19.69 20.86 -2.59
N TYR A 131 -19.57 22.01 -1.94
CA TYR A 131 -18.36 22.82 -2.02
C TYR A 131 -17.20 22.11 -1.34
N LEU A 132 -16.05 21.99 -2.03
CA LEU A 132 -14.82 21.44 -1.48
C LEU A 132 -14.00 22.57 -0.86
N ASP A 133 -14.10 22.69 0.47
CA ASP A 133 -13.45 23.78 1.20
C ASP A 133 -11.93 23.71 1.08
N GLY A 134 -11.31 24.88 0.90
CA GLY A 134 -9.88 25.01 0.61
C GLY A 134 -9.52 24.87 -0.88
N THR A 135 -10.51 24.77 -1.78
CA THR A 135 -10.30 24.65 -3.23
C THR A 135 -11.19 25.60 -4.04
N THR A 136 -10.99 25.63 -5.35
CA THR A 136 -11.89 26.27 -6.33
C THR A 136 -12.82 25.27 -6.99
N ASP A 137 -13.16 24.18 -6.30
CA ASP A 137 -13.87 23.05 -6.86
C ASP A 137 -15.11 22.69 -6.00
N ALA A 138 -16.02 21.95 -6.60
CA ALA A 138 -17.16 21.32 -5.93
C ALA A 138 -17.26 19.86 -6.34
N TYR A 139 -17.87 19.04 -5.50
CA TYR A 139 -18.24 17.68 -5.84
C TYR A 139 -19.67 17.67 -6.39
N ASP A 140 -19.83 17.23 -7.62
CA ASP A 140 -21.11 17.01 -8.26
C ASP A 140 -21.62 15.62 -7.92
N ARG A 141 -22.68 15.54 -7.13
CA ARG A 141 -23.28 14.28 -6.69
C ARG A 141 -23.96 13.50 -7.81
N GLN A 142 -24.36 14.18 -8.89
CA GLN A 142 -25.00 13.54 -10.04
C GLN A 142 -23.96 12.93 -10.97
N LEU A 143 -22.83 13.62 -11.18
CA LEU A 143 -21.71 13.11 -11.97
C LEU A 143 -20.77 12.23 -11.14
N GLU A 144 -20.91 12.27 -9.79
CA GLU A 144 -19.99 11.65 -8.83
C GLU A 144 -18.53 12.02 -9.09
N ALA A 145 -18.27 13.28 -9.40
CA ALA A 145 -16.96 13.78 -9.79
C ALA A 145 -16.70 15.19 -9.24
N ILE A 146 -15.42 15.54 -9.14
CA ILE A 146 -15.00 16.91 -8.85
C ILE A 146 -15.17 17.75 -10.12
N VAL A 147 -15.82 18.89 -9.97
CA VAL A 147 -16.01 19.91 -11.01
C VAL A 147 -15.51 21.26 -10.51
N SER A 148 -15.00 22.11 -11.41
CA SER A 148 -14.60 23.47 -11.03
C SER A 148 -15.81 24.33 -10.69
N LEU A 149 -15.65 25.33 -9.81
CA LEU A 149 -16.70 26.32 -9.54
C LEU A 149 -17.10 27.08 -10.79
N ALA A 150 -16.20 27.25 -11.76
CA ALA A 150 -16.53 27.82 -13.08
C ALA A 150 -17.53 26.93 -13.85
N ALA A 151 -17.38 25.61 -13.79
CA ALA A 151 -18.33 24.66 -14.38
C ALA A 151 -19.69 24.70 -13.66
N VAL A 152 -19.70 24.81 -12.32
CA VAL A 152 -20.94 25.00 -11.54
C VAL A 152 -21.63 26.30 -11.98
N LYS A 153 -20.88 27.41 -12.08
CA LYS A 153 -21.41 28.69 -12.54
C LYS A 153 -22.00 28.62 -13.94
N ALA A 154 -21.36 27.91 -14.85
CA ALA A 154 -21.90 27.70 -16.21
C ALA A 154 -23.18 26.85 -16.21
N ALA A 155 -23.33 25.93 -15.27
CA ALA A 155 -24.51 25.05 -15.16
C ALA A 155 -25.72 25.75 -14.50
N VAL A 156 -25.50 26.69 -13.57
CA VAL A 156 -26.53 27.42 -12.83
C VAL A 156 -26.17 28.91 -12.72
N PRO A 157 -26.13 29.67 -13.86
CA PRO A 157 -25.52 31.00 -13.91
C PRO A 157 -26.26 32.02 -13.04
N GLU A 158 -27.57 31.99 -12.98
CA GLU A 158 -28.40 32.92 -12.22
C GLU A 158 -28.36 32.64 -10.73
N GLU A 159 -28.34 31.36 -10.32
CA GLU A 159 -28.38 30.92 -8.93
C GLU A 159 -26.98 30.70 -8.31
N PHE A 160 -25.90 30.81 -9.09
CA PHE A 160 -24.55 30.49 -8.60
C PHE A 160 -24.13 31.36 -7.42
N ASP A 161 -24.40 32.69 -7.48
CA ASP A 161 -24.03 33.61 -6.41
C ASP A 161 -24.80 33.31 -5.12
N ASP A 162 -26.08 33.01 -5.23
CA ASP A 162 -26.92 32.62 -4.09
C ASP A 162 -26.50 31.29 -3.52
N TRP A 163 -26.23 30.28 -4.36
CA TRP A 163 -25.70 28.98 -3.93
C TRP A 163 -24.33 29.14 -3.24
N SER A 164 -23.44 29.93 -3.82
CA SER A 164 -22.06 30.11 -3.32
C SER A 164 -22.00 30.75 -1.93
N LYS A 165 -22.96 31.60 -1.60
CA LYS A 165 -23.08 32.36 -0.35
C LYS A 165 -24.06 31.70 0.64
N SER A 166 -24.84 30.73 0.20
CA SER A 166 -25.87 30.11 1.01
C SER A 166 -25.31 29.36 2.21
N PRO A 167 -25.79 29.61 3.43
CA PRO A 167 -25.44 28.82 4.61
C PRO A 167 -26.01 27.39 4.56
N ALA A 168 -26.96 27.13 3.65
CA ALA A 168 -27.57 25.82 3.46
C ALA A 168 -26.77 24.92 2.50
N ARG A 169 -25.77 25.48 1.79
CA ARG A 169 -24.92 24.66 0.92
C ARG A 169 -24.13 23.63 1.73
N LEU A 170 -23.97 22.46 1.18
CA LEU A 170 -23.10 21.44 1.75
C LEU A 170 -21.63 21.81 1.51
N VAL A 171 -20.83 21.65 2.56
CA VAL A 171 -19.38 21.92 2.52
C VAL A 171 -18.65 20.69 3.03
N CYS A 172 -17.64 20.26 2.28
CA CYS A 172 -16.74 19.18 2.64
C CYS A 172 -15.30 19.69 2.60
N PRO A 173 -14.51 19.65 3.68
CA PRO A 173 -13.10 19.92 3.60
C PRO A 173 -12.43 19.01 2.58
N MET A 174 -11.50 19.53 1.76
CA MET A 174 -10.80 18.70 0.76
C MET A 174 -10.07 17.51 1.40
N SER A 175 -9.61 17.64 2.64
CA SER A 175 -9.03 16.53 3.42
C SER A 175 -9.99 15.37 3.68
N ASN A 176 -11.30 15.63 3.58
CA ASN A 176 -12.36 14.64 3.75
C ASN A 176 -12.87 14.08 2.41
N TYR A 177 -12.29 14.50 1.28
CA TYR A 177 -12.41 13.81 0.01
C TYR A 177 -11.35 12.70 -0.03
N VAL A 178 -11.78 11.47 0.21
CA VAL A 178 -10.89 10.33 0.44
C VAL A 178 -11.09 9.24 -0.62
N PHE A 179 -10.09 8.41 -0.80
CA PHE A 179 -10.20 7.15 -1.53
C PHE A 179 -9.88 6.01 -0.58
N LYS A 180 -10.93 5.34 -0.08
CA LYS A 180 -10.79 4.27 0.92
C LYS A 180 -11.76 3.14 0.61
N PRO A 181 -11.25 2.04 0.02
CA PRO A 181 -12.09 0.91 -0.39
C PRO A 181 -12.78 0.14 0.75
N ASP A 182 -12.33 0.33 1.98
CA ASP A 182 -12.89 -0.26 3.22
C ASP A 182 -13.97 0.59 3.90
N MET A 183 -14.23 1.77 3.35
CA MET A 183 -15.23 2.70 3.91
C MET A 183 -16.50 2.75 3.04
N PRO A 184 -17.64 3.21 3.60
CA PRO A 184 -18.85 3.44 2.82
C PRO A 184 -18.58 4.34 1.61
N GLN A 185 -19.25 4.02 0.49
CA GLN A 185 -19.06 4.71 -0.79
C GLN A 185 -19.78 6.06 -0.86
N GLY A 186 -19.28 6.96 -1.71
CA GLY A 186 -19.94 8.23 -2.01
C GLY A 186 -19.97 9.20 -0.84
N VAL A 187 -21.08 9.93 -0.73
CA VAL A 187 -21.28 10.97 0.30
C VAL A 187 -21.75 10.38 1.60
N VAL A 188 -20.92 10.41 2.62
CA VAL A 188 -21.17 9.77 3.92
C VAL A 188 -21.50 10.81 4.99
N TYR A 189 -22.58 10.57 5.72
CA TYR A 189 -23.04 11.40 6.83
C TYR A 189 -22.82 10.68 8.16
N LYS A 190 -22.36 11.44 9.18
CA LYS A 190 -22.28 10.99 10.57
C LYS A 190 -23.02 12.01 11.45
N ASN A 191 -23.97 11.54 12.25
CA ASN A 191 -24.81 12.41 13.08
C ASN A 191 -25.43 13.57 12.26
N GLU A 192 -25.98 13.26 11.08
CA GLU A 192 -26.62 14.18 10.14
C GLU A 192 -25.68 15.25 9.52
N LYS A 193 -24.40 15.24 9.84
CA LYS A 193 -23.39 16.11 9.23
C LYS A 193 -22.61 15.35 8.18
N LEU A 194 -22.26 16.05 7.09
CA LEU A 194 -21.36 15.52 6.08
C LEU A 194 -20.03 15.16 6.75
N SER A 195 -19.67 13.89 6.70
CA SER A 195 -18.44 13.37 7.31
C SER A 195 -17.30 13.37 6.30
N HIS A 196 -17.51 12.70 5.17
CA HIS A 196 -16.53 12.60 4.09
C HIS A 196 -17.21 12.24 2.78
N ILE A 197 -16.46 12.41 1.69
CA ILE A 197 -16.84 11.92 0.36
C ILE A 197 -15.80 10.86 -0.02
N ASN A 198 -16.25 9.63 -0.25
CA ASN A 198 -15.37 8.56 -0.69
C ASN A 198 -15.42 8.42 -2.21
N ALA A 199 -14.28 8.66 -2.85
CA ALA A 199 -14.12 8.53 -4.30
C ALA A 199 -14.17 7.07 -4.80
N PHE A 200 -14.03 6.09 -3.90
CA PHE A 200 -14.22 4.69 -4.26
C PHE A 200 -15.70 4.37 -4.37
N LYS A 201 -16.14 3.93 -5.55
CA LYS A 201 -17.55 3.63 -5.89
C LYS A 201 -17.86 2.14 -5.93
N GLY A 202 -16.88 1.31 -5.55
CA GLY A 202 -16.94 -0.14 -5.68
C GLY A 202 -16.33 -0.64 -7.00
N LEU A 203 -16.07 -1.93 -7.07
CA LEU A 203 -15.58 -2.55 -8.29
C LEU A 203 -16.72 -2.77 -9.29
N PRO A 204 -16.42 -2.72 -10.61
CA PRO A 204 -17.46 -2.88 -11.64
C PRO A 204 -18.08 -4.27 -11.63
N LYS A 205 -17.30 -5.29 -11.35
CA LYS A 205 -17.79 -6.67 -11.22
C LYS A 205 -18.17 -6.93 -9.77
N LYS A 206 -19.42 -7.29 -9.55
CA LYS A 206 -19.94 -7.68 -8.24
C LYS A 206 -20.01 -9.20 -8.19
N ALA A 207 -19.31 -9.79 -7.25
CA ALA A 207 -19.41 -11.21 -6.97
C ALA A 207 -19.58 -11.41 -5.46
N GLU A 208 -20.36 -12.39 -5.10
CA GLU A 208 -20.63 -12.76 -3.72
C GLU A 208 -19.87 -14.04 -3.38
N ALA A 209 -19.54 -14.18 -2.10
CA ALA A 209 -18.96 -15.43 -1.64
C ALA A 209 -19.94 -16.59 -1.89
N PRO A 210 -19.46 -17.76 -2.30
CA PRO A 210 -20.33 -18.92 -2.48
C PRO A 210 -20.99 -19.29 -1.13
N GLU A 211 -22.24 -19.73 -1.17
CA GLU A 211 -22.99 -20.16 0.03
C GLU A 211 -22.22 -21.21 0.85
N LYS A 212 -21.53 -22.10 0.17
CA LYS A 212 -20.63 -23.08 0.76
C LYS A 212 -19.21 -22.83 0.27
N PRO A 213 -18.32 -22.31 1.13
CA PRO A 213 -16.92 -22.15 0.78
C PRO A 213 -16.26 -23.48 0.42
N PHE A 214 -15.40 -23.48 -0.57
CA PHE A 214 -14.56 -24.63 -0.88
C PHE A 214 -13.54 -24.86 0.24
N ALA A 215 -13.20 -26.13 0.48
CA ALA A 215 -12.21 -26.48 1.46
C ALA A 215 -10.82 -25.89 1.08
N PRO A 216 -9.99 -25.50 2.07
CA PRO A 216 -8.65 -24.97 1.78
C PRO A 216 -7.77 -25.90 0.96
N GLU A 217 -8.02 -27.21 1.06
CA GLU A 217 -7.27 -28.26 0.37
C GLU A 217 -7.77 -28.53 -1.04
N THR A 218 -8.91 -27.93 -1.46
CA THR A 218 -9.47 -28.15 -2.79
C THR A 218 -8.44 -27.79 -3.86
N PRO A 219 -8.05 -28.76 -4.73
CA PRO A 219 -7.10 -28.48 -5.81
C PRO A 219 -7.68 -27.48 -6.81
N LEU A 220 -6.80 -26.64 -7.38
CA LEU A 220 -7.20 -25.64 -8.38
C LEU A 220 -7.98 -26.27 -9.55
N ALA A 221 -7.48 -27.41 -10.06
CA ALA A 221 -8.12 -28.13 -11.17
C ALA A 221 -9.52 -28.69 -10.85
N GLU A 222 -9.83 -28.94 -9.58
CA GLU A 222 -11.18 -29.32 -9.15
C GLU A 222 -12.09 -28.10 -9.06
N LEU A 223 -11.59 -27.00 -8.49
CA LEU A 223 -12.32 -25.75 -8.40
C LEU A 223 -12.72 -25.22 -9.78
N GLU A 224 -11.83 -25.28 -10.77
CA GLU A 224 -12.07 -24.85 -12.15
C GLU A 224 -13.28 -25.52 -12.80
N LYS A 225 -13.56 -26.78 -12.47
CA LYS A 225 -14.72 -27.53 -13.00
C LYS A 225 -16.06 -26.89 -12.63
N HIS A 226 -16.12 -26.16 -11.54
CA HIS A 226 -17.31 -25.44 -11.09
C HIS A 226 -17.52 -24.09 -11.80
N PHE A 227 -16.52 -23.62 -12.55
CA PHE A 227 -16.53 -22.32 -13.23
C PHE A 227 -16.17 -22.45 -14.73
N PRO A 228 -16.89 -23.27 -15.51
CA PRO A 228 -16.51 -23.60 -16.88
C PRO A 228 -16.53 -22.39 -17.83
N LYS A 229 -17.31 -21.33 -17.50
CA LYS A 229 -17.43 -20.14 -18.34
C LYS A 229 -16.26 -19.16 -18.24
N CYS A 230 -15.24 -19.47 -17.43
CA CYS A 230 -14.00 -18.69 -17.37
C CYS A 230 -12.74 -19.56 -17.56
N ALA A 231 -12.91 -20.73 -18.16
CA ALA A 231 -11.84 -21.71 -18.35
C ALA A 231 -10.71 -21.18 -19.24
N ASN A 232 -11.04 -20.42 -20.30
CA ASN A 232 -10.04 -19.82 -21.18
C ASN A 232 -9.31 -18.65 -20.52
N ILE A 233 -9.98 -17.87 -19.65
CA ILE A 233 -9.34 -16.81 -18.85
C ILE A 233 -8.33 -17.43 -17.88
N ILE A 234 -8.69 -18.50 -17.16
CA ILE A 234 -7.77 -19.23 -16.28
C ILE A 234 -6.65 -19.87 -17.12
N GLY A 235 -6.99 -20.41 -18.30
CA GLY A 235 -6.05 -20.93 -19.28
C GLY A 235 -5.02 -19.89 -19.76
N LEU A 236 -5.44 -18.65 -19.97
CA LEU A 236 -4.53 -17.54 -20.30
C LEU A 236 -3.54 -17.26 -19.14
N VAL A 237 -4.02 -17.22 -17.90
CA VAL A 237 -3.15 -17.04 -16.73
C VAL A 237 -2.13 -18.18 -16.65
N ARG A 238 -2.59 -19.43 -16.82
CA ARG A 238 -1.72 -20.62 -16.85
C ARG A 238 -0.71 -20.55 -17.99
N HIS A 239 -1.13 -20.10 -19.17
CA HIS A 239 -0.25 -19.91 -20.31
C HIS A 239 0.85 -18.87 -20.02
N LEU A 240 0.50 -17.73 -19.43
CA LEU A 240 1.45 -16.68 -19.04
C LEU A 240 2.45 -17.14 -17.97
N CYS A 241 2.13 -18.18 -17.22
CA CYS A 241 3.01 -18.81 -16.23
C CYS A 241 3.79 -20.01 -16.77
N SER A 242 3.58 -20.43 -18.05
CA SER A 242 4.05 -21.72 -18.58
C SER A 242 5.56 -21.84 -18.77
N GLY A 243 6.30 -20.73 -18.78
CA GLY A 243 7.77 -20.72 -18.93
C GLY A 243 8.53 -20.98 -17.63
N ASN A 244 7.85 -21.34 -16.53
CA ASN A 244 8.48 -21.52 -15.23
C ASN A 244 8.76 -23.00 -14.86
N GLY A 245 8.77 -23.90 -15.85
CA GLY A 245 9.07 -25.32 -15.67
C GLY A 245 8.13 -26.00 -14.67
N ASN A 246 8.68 -26.76 -13.75
CA ASN A 246 7.91 -27.48 -12.73
C ASN A 246 7.13 -26.56 -11.77
N LEU A 247 7.44 -25.26 -11.73
CA LEU A 247 6.73 -24.27 -10.91
C LEU A 247 5.55 -23.63 -11.64
N SER A 248 5.28 -23.95 -12.92
CA SER A 248 4.26 -23.27 -13.74
C SER A 248 2.86 -23.32 -13.09
N GLU A 249 2.44 -24.44 -12.54
CA GLU A 249 1.13 -24.56 -11.88
C GLU A 249 1.11 -23.82 -10.53
N ALA A 250 2.17 -23.92 -9.74
CA ALA A 250 2.30 -23.15 -8.49
C ALA A 250 2.32 -21.65 -8.76
N CYS A 251 2.95 -21.21 -9.86
CA CYS A 251 2.92 -19.81 -10.30
C CYS A 251 1.51 -19.38 -10.72
N THR A 252 0.77 -20.24 -11.42
CA THR A 252 -0.62 -19.99 -11.81
C THR A 252 -1.50 -19.80 -10.58
N GLU A 253 -1.43 -20.74 -9.63
CA GLU A 253 -2.15 -20.66 -8.37
C GLU A 253 -1.78 -19.38 -7.58
N TRP A 254 -0.50 -19.03 -7.55
CA TRP A 254 -0.01 -17.82 -6.88
C TRP A 254 -0.59 -16.54 -7.50
N VAL A 255 -0.58 -16.43 -8.84
CA VAL A 255 -1.15 -15.28 -9.57
C VAL A 255 -2.65 -15.16 -9.36
N LEU A 256 -3.38 -16.27 -9.43
CA LEU A 256 -4.83 -16.30 -9.18
C LEU A 256 -5.15 -15.86 -7.74
N ASN A 257 -4.38 -16.31 -6.76
CA ASN A 257 -4.52 -15.87 -5.37
C ASN A 257 -4.21 -14.38 -5.18
N TRP A 258 -3.21 -13.86 -5.87
CA TRP A 258 -2.89 -12.43 -5.86
C TRP A 258 -4.06 -11.60 -6.42
N LEU A 259 -4.63 -12.01 -7.55
CA LEU A 259 -5.82 -11.38 -8.13
C LEU A 259 -7.02 -11.49 -7.19
N ALA A 260 -7.27 -12.68 -6.63
CA ALA A 260 -8.38 -12.91 -5.71
C ALA A 260 -8.25 -12.07 -4.43
N CYS A 261 -7.07 -12.00 -3.86
CA CYS A 261 -6.78 -11.15 -2.70
C CYS A 261 -7.06 -9.68 -3.03
N ARG A 262 -6.56 -9.21 -4.18
CA ARG A 262 -6.74 -7.83 -4.63
C ARG A 262 -8.17 -7.48 -4.95
N PHE A 263 -8.91 -8.39 -5.57
CA PHE A 263 -10.31 -8.21 -5.96
C PHE A 263 -11.25 -8.22 -4.76
N ARG A 264 -11.07 -9.17 -3.83
CA ARG A 264 -11.92 -9.29 -2.64
C ARG A 264 -11.68 -8.21 -1.59
N ARG A 265 -10.43 -7.79 -1.45
CA ARG A 265 -9.96 -6.89 -0.40
C ARG A 265 -9.23 -5.69 -0.99
N PRO A 266 -9.95 -4.81 -1.72
CA PRO A 266 -9.30 -3.70 -2.42
C PRO A 266 -8.63 -2.68 -1.48
N ALA A 267 -8.87 -2.72 -0.18
CA ALA A 267 -8.15 -1.92 0.81
C ALA A 267 -6.81 -2.55 1.26
N GLU A 268 -6.64 -3.87 1.06
CA GLU A 268 -5.41 -4.56 1.44
C GLU A 268 -4.45 -4.62 0.25
N LYS A 269 -3.40 -3.81 0.30
CA LYS A 269 -2.40 -3.73 -0.77
C LYS A 269 -1.39 -4.88 -0.66
N PRO A 270 -1.24 -5.75 -1.69
CA PRO A 270 -0.15 -6.70 -1.74
C PRO A 270 1.21 -6.01 -1.77
N ALA A 271 2.13 -6.45 -0.93
CA ALA A 271 3.51 -5.98 -0.91
C ALA A 271 4.36 -6.57 -2.05
N THR A 272 3.70 -7.05 -3.11
CA THR A 272 4.30 -7.73 -4.25
C THR A 272 3.71 -7.22 -5.55
N ALA A 273 4.56 -7.15 -6.59
CA ALA A 273 4.18 -6.86 -7.97
C ALA A 273 4.34 -8.12 -8.84
N LEU A 274 3.45 -8.29 -9.81
CA LEU A 274 3.57 -9.31 -10.85
C LEU A 274 4.46 -8.78 -11.97
N VAL A 275 5.41 -9.57 -12.43
CA VAL A 275 6.30 -9.24 -13.55
C VAL A 275 6.23 -10.35 -14.58
N PHE A 276 5.75 -10.05 -15.76
CA PHE A 276 5.67 -11.00 -16.87
C PHE A 276 6.73 -10.66 -17.91
N ILE A 277 7.69 -11.54 -18.04
CA ILE A 277 8.80 -11.42 -19.02
C ILE A 277 8.54 -12.34 -20.19
N SER A 278 8.68 -11.82 -21.41
CA SER A 278 8.58 -12.62 -22.63
C SER A 278 9.30 -11.95 -23.77
N GLU A 279 10.35 -12.58 -24.29
CA GLU A 279 11.02 -12.15 -25.53
C GLU A 279 10.12 -12.36 -26.75
N THR A 280 9.17 -13.30 -26.67
CA THR A 280 8.22 -13.58 -27.74
C THR A 280 7.03 -12.60 -27.64
N GLN A 281 6.73 -11.93 -28.75
CA GLN A 281 5.51 -11.12 -28.87
C GLN A 281 4.27 -12.02 -29.12
N GLY A 282 3.08 -11.52 -28.76
CA GLY A 282 1.83 -12.26 -28.95
C GLY A 282 1.63 -13.43 -27.99
N VAL A 283 2.18 -13.33 -26.77
CA VAL A 283 1.97 -14.33 -25.71
C VAL A 283 0.69 -14.06 -24.89
N GLY A 284 -0.03 -12.95 -25.12
CA GLY A 284 -1.29 -12.64 -24.42
C GLY A 284 -1.17 -11.68 -23.24
N LYS A 285 0.00 -11.06 -22.96
CA LYS A 285 0.16 -10.10 -21.86
C LYS A 285 -0.82 -8.94 -21.94
N SER A 286 -0.86 -8.21 -23.07
CA SER A 286 -1.77 -7.08 -23.26
C SER A 286 -3.24 -7.51 -23.21
N THR A 287 -3.57 -8.67 -23.79
CA THR A 287 -4.92 -9.23 -23.71
C THR A 287 -5.36 -9.49 -22.26
N PHE A 288 -4.46 -10.04 -21.43
CA PHE A 288 -4.72 -10.22 -20.00
C PHE A 288 -4.97 -8.88 -19.31
N GLY A 289 -4.13 -7.88 -19.57
CA GLY A 289 -4.28 -6.53 -18.98
C GLY A 289 -5.57 -5.83 -19.43
N GLU A 290 -5.78 -5.73 -20.75
CA GLU A 290 -6.83 -4.92 -21.34
C GLU A 290 -8.22 -5.56 -21.33
N LYS A 291 -8.28 -6.89 -21.39
CA LYS A 291 -9.55 -7.61 -21.51
C LYS A 291 -10.00 -8.23 -20.18
N VAL A 292 -9.09 -8.64 -19.32
CA VAL A 292 -9.44 -9.32 -18.06
C VAL A 292 -9.27 -8.38 -16.88
N VAL A 293 -8.04 -7.86 -16.65
CA VAL A 293 -7.75 -7.03 -15.47
C VAL A 293 -8.53 -5.72 -15.52
N LYS A 294 -8.66 -5.10 -16.71
CA LYS A 294 -9.44 -3.88 -16.90
C LYS A 294 -10.92 -4.06 -16.57
N GLU A 295 -11.52 -5.16 -16.96
CA GLU A 295 -12.92 -5.40 -16.63
C GLU A 295 -13.16 -5.71 -15.15
N LEU A 296 -12.18 -6.32 -14.46
CA LEU A 296 -12.26 -6.57 -13.02
C LEU A 296 -12.17 -5.27 -12.20
N PHE A 297 -11.29 -4.34 -12.59
CA PHE A 297 -10.97 -3.15 -11.79
C PHE A 297 -11.53 -1.84 -12.37
N GLY A 298 -11.99 -1.84 -13.62
CA GLY A 298 -12.65 -0.70 -14.28
C GLY A 298 -11.83 0.59 -14.23
N GLU A 299 -12.46 1.66 -13.75
CA GLU A 299 -11.85 2.98 -13.61
C GLU A 299 -10.66 3.03 -12.63
N TYR A 300 -10.43 1.99 -11.83
CA TYR A 300 -9.31 1.89 -10.89
C TYR A 300 -8.09 1.19 -11.48
N LEU A 301 -8.14 0.77 -12.74
CA LEU A 301 -6.96 0.34 -13.50
C LEU A 301 -6.29 1.55 -14.16
N ARG A 302 -4.96 1.59 -14.11
CA ARG A 302 -4.12 2.48 -14.91
C ARG A 302 -3.22 1.65 -15.82
N GLN A 303 -3.08 2.07 -17.06
CA GLN A 303 -2.08 1.54 -18.00
C GLN A 303 -1.11 2.68 -18.30
N LEU A 304 0.13 2.50 -17.97
CA LEU A 304 1.16 3.54 -18.01
C LEU A 304 2.42 2.97 -18.68
N ASP A 305 3.16 3.85 -19.33
CA ASP A 305 4.46 3.57 -19.90
C ASP A 305 5.60 3.86 -18.91
N GLN A 306 6.83 3.61 -19.33
CA GLN A 306 8.03 3.91 -18.56
C GLN A 306 8.14 5.41 -18.24
N ASN A 307 7.76 6.31 -19.16
CA ASN A 307 7.84 7.76 -18.94
C ASN A 307 7.01 8.21 -17.73
N ALA A 308 5.86 7.58 -17.51
CA ALA A 308 5.03 7.86 -16.33
C ALA A 308 5.72 7.45 -15.01
N LEU A 309 6.52 6.37 -15.04
CA LEU A 309 7.29 5.92 -13.88
C LEU A 309 8.49 6.85 -13.60
N GLU A 310 9.14 7.35 -14.64
CA GLU A 310 10.25 8.31 -14.56
C GLU A 310 9.79 9.71 -14.17
N SER A 311 8.56 10.08 -14.55
CA SER A 311 8.00 11.40 -14.31
C SER A 311 7.97 11.76 -12.82
N ARG A 312 8.25 13.04 -12.55
CA ARG A 312 8.02 13.66 -11.25
C ARG A 312 6.51 13.78 -10.95
N PHE A 313 5.71 14.08 -12.00
CA PHE A 313 4.28 14.23 -11.87
C PHE A 313 3.59 12.87 -11.93
N ASN A 314 3.00 12.46 -10.83
CA ASN A 314 2.44 11.12 -10.64
C ASN A 314 0.94 11.10 -10.30
N ALA A 315 0.23 12.19 -10.62
CA ALA A 315 -1.22 12.30 -10.39
C ALA A 315 -2.04 11.19 -11.08
N SER A 316 -1.52 10.59 -12.15
CA SER A 316 -2.13 9.44 -12.83
C SER A 316 -2.26 8.19 -11.94
N LEU A 317 -1.45 8.07 -10.90
CA LEU A 317 -1.51 6.97 -9.94
C LEU A 317 -2.55 7.19 -8.84
N LEU A 318 -3.12 8.40 -8.75
CA LEU A 318 -4.11 8.71 -7.73
C LEU A 318 -5.39 7.90 -7.97
N PHE A 319 -5.93 7.34 -6.88
CA PHE A 319 -7.15 6.53 -6.88
C PHE A 319 -7.07 5.28 -7.78
N ALA A 320 -5.87 4.75 -7.97
CA ALA A 320 -5.68 3.47 -8.63
C ALA A 320 -5.69 2.32 -7.62
N LEU A 321 -6.19 1.18 -8.06
CA LEU A 321 -6.07 -0.10 -7.35
C LEU A 321 -5.05 -1.02 -8.01
N VAL A 322 -4.95 -0.96 -9.33
CA VAL A 322 -3.98 -1.71 -10.12
C VAL A 322 -3.38 -0.79 -11.17
N THR A 323 -2.06 -0.79 -11.29
CA THR A 323 -1.36 -0.14 -12.40
C THR A 323 -0.57 -1.18 -13.18
N ILE A 324 -0.79 -1.21 -14.48
CA ILE A 324 0.01 -1.99 -15.43
C ILE A 324 1.04 -1.06 -16.03
N PHE A 325 2.31 -1.40 -15.89
CA PHE A 325 3.40 -0.77 -16.63
C PHE A 325 3.72 -1.63 -17.84
N GLU A 326 3.67 -1.02 -19.02
CA GLU A 326 3.99 -1.67 -20.27
C GLU A 326 5.39 -1.27 -20.75
N GLU A 327 6.12 -2.25 -21.32
CA GLU A 327 7.39 -2.04 -21.98
C GLU A 327 8.46 -1.33 -21.14
N ILE A 328 8.62 -1.73 -19.87
CA ILE A 328 9.76 -1.26 -19.10
C ILE A 328 11.04 -1.81 -19.74
N SER A 329 11.88 -0.90 -20.22
CA SER A 329 13.15 -1.19 -20.88
C SER A 329 14.33 -0.77 -19.99
N PRO A 330 15.53 -1.32 -20.21
CA PRO A 330 16.73 -0.86 -19.54
C PRO A 330 17.04 0.60 -19.91
N SER A 331 17.21 1.48 -18.92
CA SER A 331 17.63 2.88 -19.10
C SER A 331 18.81 3.23 -18.18
N ASP A 332 19.53 4.30 -18.49
CA ASP A 332 20.64 4.77 -17.66
C ASP A 332 20.19 5.25 -16.27
N GLU A 333 18.95 5.72 -16.16
CA GLU A 333 18.31 6.13 -14.88
C GLU A 333 17.69 4.97 -14.10
N ARG A 334 17.85 3.76 -14.58
CA ARG A 334 17.20 2.52 -14.10
C ARG A 334 17.23 2.33 -12.58
N LEU A 335 18.34 2.65 -11.92
CA LEU A 335 18.46 2.44 -10.47
C LEU A 335 17.54 3.37 -9.66
N ASN A 336 17.35 4.61 -10.12
CA ASN A 336 16.46 5.57 -9.46
C ASN A 336 15.00 5.18 -9.66
N VAL A 337 14.64 4.77 -10.88
CA VAL A 337 13.30 4.31 -11.26
C VAL A 337 12.89 3.09 -10.45
N ILE A 338 13.79 2.11 -10.31
CA ILE A 338 13.53 0.89 -9.54
C ILE A 338 13.42 1.18 -8.04
N GLY A 339 14.23 2.10 -7.50
CA GLY A 339 14.09 2.56 -6.12
C GLY A 339 12.70 3.15 -5.86
N LYS A 340 12.20 3.97 -6.78
CA LYS A 340 10.84 4.54 -6.73
C LYS A 340 9.78 3.44 -6.80
N LEU A 341 9.90 2.49 -7.74
CA LEU A 341 8.98 1.37 -7.88
C LEU A 341 8.95 0.47 -6.63
N LYS A 342 10.12 0.14 -6.08
CA LYS A 342 10.22 -0.64 -4.83
C LYS A 342 9.51 0.04 -3.66
N ASN A 343 9.62 1.37 -3.55
CA ASN A 343 8.89 2.15 -2.57
C ASN A 343 7.38 2.12 -2.84
N MET A 344 6.96 2.35 -4.08
CA MET A 344 5.54 2.32 -4.46
C MET A 344 4.89 0.97 -4.17
N ILE A 345 5.59 -0.16 -4.35
CA ILE A 345 5.06 -1.49 -4.05
C ILE A 345 4.77 -1.67 -2.55
N THR A 346 5.62 -1.13 -1.68
CA THR A 346 5.57 -1.43 -0.24
C THR A 346 5.00 -0.32 0.64
N SER A 347 4.87 0.90 0.12
CA SER A 347 4.35 2.04 0.88
C SER A 347 2.82 2.09 0.80
N ASP A 348 2.17 2.32 1.94
CA ASP A 348 0.72 2.58 2.03
C ASP A 348 0.39 4.07 1.78
N VAL A 349 1.40 4.85 1.41
CA VAL A 349 1.30 6.29 1.19
C VAL A 349 2.04 6.69 -0.07
N ILE A 350 1.42 7.55 -0.85
CA ILE A 350 2.03 8.18 -2.03
C ILE A 350 2.04 9.71 -1.87
N MET A 351 3.18 10.32 -2.22
CA MET A 351 3.25 11.78 -2.41
C MET A 351 2.87 12.08 -3.86
N VAL A 352 1.75 12.76 -4.03
CA VAL A 352 1.24 13.11 -5.36
C VAL A 352 1.63 14.53 -5.70
N GLU A 353 2.38 14.68 -6.77
CA GLU A 353 2.78 15.98 -7.30
C GLU A 353 2.02 16.27 -8.60
N ARG A 354 1.31 17.41 -8.62
CA ARG A 354 0.58 17.92 -9.78
C ARG A 354 1.28 19.15 -10.32
N LYS A 355 1.18 19.38 -11.62
CA LYS A 355 1.75 20.58 -12.23
C LYS A 355 1.13 21.84 -11.61
N GLY A 356 1.98 22.70 -11.01
CA GLY A 356 1.55 23.96 -10.41
C GLY A 356 0.88 23.87 -9.03
N ARG A 357 1.00 22.73 -8.35
CA ARG A 357 0.52 22.54 -6.96
C ARG A 357 1.62 21.90 -6.11
N ASP A 358 1.60 22.15 -4.81
CA ASP A 358 2.48 21.48 -3.87
C ASP A 358 2.17 19.98 -3.80
N ALA A 359 3.17 19.19 -3.42
CA ALA A 359 3.01 17.76 -3.28
C ALA A 359 2.09 17.43 -2.08
N GLU A 360 1.09 16.60 -2.32
CA GLU A 360 0.09 16.18 -1.34
C GLU A 360 0.27 14.72 -0.95
N LYS A 361 0.06 14.39 0.31
CA LYS A 361 0.11 13.03 0.84
C LYS A 361 -1.24 12.35 0.71
N HIS A 362 -1.29 11.20 0.03
CA HIS A 362 -2.48 10.37 -0.12
C HIS A 362 -2.23 8.93 0.34
N ASN A 363 -3.28 8.23 0.76
CA ASN A 363 -3.23 6.79 0.95
C ASN A 363 -3.06 6.10 -0.41
N ASP A 364 -2.22 5.08 -0.44
CA ASP A 364 -1.92 4.31 -1.64
C ASP A 364 -2.41 2.87 -1.53
N PHE A 365 -3.39 2.54 -2.36
CA PHE A 365 -3.94 1.19 -2.49
C PHE A 365 -3.51 0.51 -3.78
N ASN A 366 -2.55 1.09 -4.50
CA ASN A 366 -2.18 0.66 -5.84
C ASN A 366 -1.24 -0.56 -5.81
N SER A 367 -1.55 -1.55 -6.61
CA SER A 367 -0.74 -2.75 -6.85
C SER A 367 -0.25 -2.77 -8.29
N PHE A 368 0.84 -3.46 -8.57
CA PHE A 368 1.54 -3.30 -9.83
C PHE A 368 1.65 -4.61 -10.60
N ILE A 369 1.37 -4.53 -11.90
CA ILE A 369 1.65 -5.55 -12.89
C ILE A 369 2.62 -4.92 -13.90
N ILE A 370 3.66 -5.63 -14.27
CA ILE A 370 4.70 -5.15 -15.16
C ILE A 370 4.85 -6.11 -16.32
N PHE A 371 4.76 -5.59 -17.52
CA PHE A 371 5.05 -6.32 -18.74
C PHE A 371 6.38 -5.87 -19.32
N SER A 372 7.24 -6.80 -19.64
CA SER A 372 8.49 -6.51 -20.34
C SER A 372 8.88 -7.61 -21.31
N ASN A 373 9.67 -7.25 -22.28
CA ASN A 373 10.25 -8.17 -23.25
C ASN A 373 11.76 -8.41 -22.98
N ASP A 374 12.33 -7.77 -21.97
CA ASP A 374 13.76 -7.86 -21.63
C ASP A 374 13.96 -8.29 -20.18
N GLU A 375 14.76 -9.32 -19.95
CA GLU A 375 15.16 -9.81 -18.62
C GLU A 375 15.98 -8.78 -17.83
N ARG A 376 16.57 -7.78 -18.51
CA ARG A 376 17.33 -6.69 -17.88
C ARG A 376 16.49 -5.49 -17.47
N SER A 377 15.20 -5.50 -17.76
CA SER A 377 14.29 -4.36 -17.51
C SER A 377 14.21 -3.96 -16.05
N ILE A 378 14.23 -4.91 -15.13
CA ILE A 378 14.12 -4.71 -13.69
C ILE A 378 15.35 -5.29 -13.00
N PRO A 379 16.23 -4.48 -12.38
CA PRO A 379 17.32 -4.99 -11.56
C PRO A 379 16.78 -5.57 -10.24
N ILE A 380 16.75 -6.90 -10.16
CA ILE A 380 16.30 -7.65 -8.99
C ILE A 380 17.54 -8.07 -8.18
N GLU A 381 17.51 -7.78 -6.89
CA GLU A 381 18.55 -8.20 -5.94
C GLU A 381 18.29 -9.62 -5.43
N SER A 382 19.33 -10.31 -4.96
CA SER A 382 19.27 -11.73 -4.55
C SER A 382 18.24 -12.04 -3.47
N ASN A 383 17.93 -11.08 -2.60
CA ASN A 383 16.97 -11.21 -1.50
C ASN A 383 15.72 -10.35 -1.69
N ASP A 384 15.43 -9.92 -2.92
CA ASP A 384 14.23 -9.16 -3.20
C ASP A 384 12.95 -10.01 -3.06
N ARG A 385 12.03 -9.52 -2.23
CA ARG A 385 10.75 -10.17 -1.88
C ARG A 385 9.54 -9.49 -2.50
N ARG A 386 9.74 -8.54 -3.43
CA ARG A 386 8.65 -7.72 -3.99
C ARG A 386 8.17 -8.19 -5.35
N PHE A 387 9.04 -8.84 -6.12
CA PHE A 387 8.72 -9.19 -7.51
C PHE A 387 8.42 -10.68 -7.67
N MET A 388 7.18 -10.98 -8.07
CA MET A 388 6.81 -12.30 -8.59
C MET A 388 7.08 -12.31 -10.09
N VAL A 389 8.19 -12.92 -10.48
CA VAL A 389 8.66 -12.92 -11.88
C VAL A 389 8.22 -14.19 -12.58
N LEU A 390 7.60 -14.02 -13.72
CA LEU A 390 6.97 -15.05 -14.53
C LEU A 390 7.46 -14.96 -15.96
N SER A 391 7.56 -16.08 -16.64
CA SER A 391 7.94 -16.10 -18.06
C SER A 391 6.97 -16.93 -18.89
N CYS A 392 6.80 -16.51 -20.15
CA CYS A 392 6.10 -17.24 -21.17
C CYS A 392 6.79 -17.01 -22.51
N ASN A 393 7.23 -18.08 -23.17
CA ASN A 393 7.98 -18.01 -24.41
C ASN A 393 7.23 -18.63 -25.60
N ARG A 394 5.95 -18.95 -25.45
CA ARG A 394 5.10 -19.50 -26.50
C ARG A 394 4.04 -18.49 -26.90
N LYS A 395 3.80 -18.34 -28.21
CA LYS A 395 2.66 -17.56 -28.68
C LYS A 395 1.35 -18.19 -28.26
N TYR A 396 0.37 -17.36 -27.97
CA TYR A 396 -1.01 -17.75 -27.84
C TYR A 396 -1.57 -17.90 -29.26
N SER A 397 -2.17 -19.04 -29.59
CA SER A 397 -2.66 -19.29 -30.94
C SER A 397 -3.91 -18.49 -31.27
N ASP A 398 -4.15 -18.26 -32.56
CA ASP A 398 -5.35 -17.52 -33.00
C ASP A 398 -6.63 -18.19 -32.49
N ALA A 399 -6.72 -19.54 -32.57
CA ALA A 399 -7.84 -20.29 -32.04
C ALA A 399 -8.05 -20.10 -30.53
N GLN A 400 -6.94 -19.99 -29.76
CA GLN A 400 -7.03 -19.69 -28.33
C GLN A 400 -7.51 -18.25 -28.08
N TYR A 401 -7.06 -17.29 -28.90
CA TYR A 401 -7.55 -15.91 -28.82
C TYR A 401 -9.05 -15.82 -29.16
N GLU A 402 -9.50 -16.50 -30.19
CA GLU A 402 -10.93 -16.55 -30.58
C GLU A 402 -11.78 -17.16 -29.47
N ALA A 403 -11.37 -18.30 -28.91
CA ALA A 403 -12.08 -18.94 -27.80
C ALA A 403 -12.13 -18.06 -26.54
N LEU A 404 -11.01 -17.40 -26.20
CA LEU A 404 -10.94 -16.45 -25.09
C LEU A 404 -11.85 -15.25 -25.31
N GLN A 405 -11.82 -14.65 -26.51
CA GLN A 405 -12.69 -13.50 -26.83
C GLN A 405 -14.17 -13.89 -26.76
N ALA A 406 -14.53 -15.02 -27.33
CA ALA A 406 -15.89 -15.54 -27.24
C ALA A 406 -16.32 -15.77 -25.77
N GLU A 407 -15.44 -16.27 -24.91
CA GLU A 407 -15.74 -16.45 -23.49
C GLU A 407 -15.94 -15.09 -22.79
N ILE A 408 -15.08 -14.11 -23.06
CA ILE A 408 -15.18 -12.74 -22.50
C ILE A 408 -16.51 -12.11 -22.93
N ASP A 409 -16.83 -12.14 -24.20
CA ASP A 409 -18.07 -11.55 -24.76
C ASP A 409 -19.35 -12.21 -24.20
N ASN A 410 -19.26 -13.45 -23.74
CA ASN A 410 -20.35 -14.21 -23.12
C ASN A 410 -20.34 -14.19 -21.58
N GLY A 411 -19.69 -13.16 -20.95
CA GLY A 411 -19.69 -12.96 -19.50
C GLY A 411 -18.65 -13.78 -18.75
N GLY A 412 -17.60 -14.23 -19.44
CA GLY A 412 -16.51 -14.99 -18.82
C GLY A 412 -15.82 -14.25 -17.69
N VAL A 413 -15.69 -12.91 -17.78
CA VAL A 413 -15.08 -12.10 -16.71
C VAL A 413 -15.97 -12.03 -15.45
N ASP A 414 -17.30 -12.05 -15.61
CA ASP A 414 -18.23 -12.12 -14.46
C ASP A 414 -18.11 -13.48 -13.75
N GLU A 415 -17.97 -14.57 -14.53
CA GLU A 415 -17.71 -15.89 -13.98
C GLU A 415 -16.32 -15.95 -13.30
N PHE A 416 -15.32 -15.34 -13.92
CA PHE A 416 -13.98 -15.25 -13.35
C PHE A 416 -13.98 -14.46 -12.03
N ALA A 417 -14.73 -13.38 -11.91
CA ALA A 417 -14.93 -12.66 -10.66
C ALA A 417 -15.53 -13.58 -9.57
N ARG A 418 -16.54 -14.40 -9.92
CA ARG A 418 -17.11 -15.41 -8.99
C ARG A 418 -16.09 -16.49 -8.62
N PHE A 419 -15.32 -16.97 -9.58
CA PHE A 419 -14.22 -17.89 -9.34
C PHE A 419 -13.19 -17.28 -8.35
N LEU A 420 -12.74 -16.04 -8.57
CA LEU A 420 -11.83 -15.35 -7.66
C LEU A 420 -12.40 -15.21 -6.24
N TYR A 421 -13.72 -15.06 -6.10
CA TYR A 421 -14.38 -15.05 -4.78
C TYR A 421 -14.44 -16.43 -4.14
N ALA A 422 -14.60 -17.47 -4.92
CA ALA A 422 -14.69 -18.85 -4.45
C ALA A 422 -13.31 -19.47 -4.13
N LEU A 423 -12.24 -18.97 -4.76
CA LEU A 423 -10.89 -19.50 -4.63
C LEU A 423 -10.43 -19.49 -3.16
N PRO A 424 -10.12 -20.62 -2.53
CA PRO A 424 -9.44 -20.62 -1.23
C PRO A 424 -8.14 -19.85 -1.35
N LEU A 425 -7.88 -18.88 -0.43
CA LEU A 425 -6.64 -18.12 -0.46
C LEU A 425 -5.48 -18.98 0.07
N MET A 426 -5.11 -19.98 -0.73
CA MET A 426 -4.05 -20.95 -0.44
C MET A 426 -3.16 -21.09 -1.67
N TYR A 427 -1.87 -21.31 -1.46
CA TYR A 427 -0.91 -21.55 -2.54
C TYR A 427 0.08 -22.66 -2.16
N SER A 428 0.67 -23.26 -3.18
CA SER A 428 1.66 -24.33 -3.01
C SER A 428 3.08 -23.73 -3.00
N ASP A 429 3.86 -24.09 -1.96
CA ASP A 429 5.28 -23.78 -1.83
C ASP A 429 6.03 -25.10 -1.62
N GLY A 430 6.48 -25.69 -2.71
CA GLY A 430 6.92 -27.10 -2.74
C GLY A 430 5.74 -28.01 -2.41
N ASP A 431 5.95 -28.96 -1.50
CA ASP A 431 4.92 -29.92 -1.06
C ASP A 431 3.98 -29.34 0.02
N THR A 432 4.15 -28.09 0.41
CA THR A 432 3.40 -27.48 1.51
C THR A 432 2.36 -26.50 0.98
N ARG A 433 1.09 -26.66 1.38
CA ARG A 433 0.05 -25.65 1.17
C ARG A 433 0.08 -24.62 2.28
N ARG A 434 0.06 -23.34 1.89
CA ARG A 434 0.13 -22.19 2.79
C ARG A 434 -0.98 -21.19 2.50
N VAL A 435 -1.39 -20.47 3.55
CA VAL A 435 -2.37 -19.37 3.40
C VAL A 435 -1.73 -18.22 2.61
N PHE A 436 -2.47 -17.75 1.60
CA PHE A 436 -2.08 -16.56 0.85
C PHE A 436 -2.56 -15.29 1.55
N THR A 437 -1.67 -14.35 1.73
CA THR A 437 -1.92 -13.03 2.35
C THR A 437 -1.30 -11.92 1.50
N PRO A 438 -1.65 -10.64 1.72
CA PRO A 438 -0.98 -9.51 1.05
C PRO A 438 0.54 -9.48 1.24
N HIS A 439 1.05 -10.14 2.27
CA HIS A 439 2.49 -10.21 2.59
C HIS A 439 3.16 -11.52 2.14
N THR A 440 2.44 -12.36 1.39
CA THR A 440 3.00 -13.62 0.88
C THR A 440 4.18 -13.33 -0.05
N LYS A 441 5.31 -13.99 0.25
CA LYS A 441 6.53 -13.84 -0.55
C LYS A 441 6.36 -14.50 -1.92
N PRO A 442 6.92 -13.88 -2.98
CA PRO A 442 6.95 -14.47 -4.30
C PRO A 442 7.74 -15.78 -4.34
N LEU A 443 7.32 -16.69 -5.21
CA LEU A 443 8.09 -17.88 -5.53
C LEU A 443 9.40 -17.50 -6.23
N THR A 444 10.44 -18.29 -5.99
CA THR A 444 11.74 -18.10 -6.66
C THR A 444 11.78 -18.90 -7.95
N THR A 445 11.31 -18.30 -9.04
CA THR A 445 11.29 -18.89 -10.37
C THR A 445 12.70 -18.91 -11.01
N GLU A 446 12.88 -19.73 -12.04
CA GLU A 446 14.14 -19.77 -12.78
C GLU A 446 14.44 -18.42 -13.46
N ILE A 447 13.43 -17.81 -14.10
CA ILE A 447 13.56 -16.48 -14.70
C ILE A 447 13.99 -15.44 -13.66
N LYS A 448 13.45 -15.47 -12.44
CA LYS A 448 13.87 -14.58 -11.36
C LYS A 448 15.34 -14.78 -11.01
N ARG A 449 15.81 -16.05 -10.93
CA ARG A 449 17.23 -16.34 -10.68
C ARG A 449 18.13 -15.82 -11.80
N ARG A 450 17.73 -15.98 -13.08
CA ARG A 450 18.47 -15.42 -14.22
C ARG A 450 18.55 -13.89 -14.14
N MET A 451 17.42 -13.20 -13.88
CA MET A 451 17.40 -11.74 -13.73
C MET A 451 18.28 -11.26 -12.58
N ILE A 452 18.31 -11.97 -11.45
CA ILE A 452 19.22 -11.68 -10.33
C ILE A 452 20.67 -11.80 -10.81
N ASN A 453 21.02 -12.87 -11.52
CA ASN A 453 22.38 -13.09 -12.01
C ASN A 453 22.80 -12.03 -13.03
N LEU A 454 21.93 -11.64 -13.97
CA LEU A 454 22.17 -10.60 -14.96
C LEU A 454 22.39 -9.20 -14.33
N ASN A 455 21.87 -8.97 -13.15
CA ASN A 455 21.93 -7.69 -12.45
C ASN A 455 22.88 -7.69 -11.25
N LYS A 456 23.65 -8.77 -11.05
CA LYS A 456 24.67 -8.81 -10.01
C LYS A 456 25.71 -7.73 -10.25
N PRO A 457 26.14 -7.03 -9.19
CA PRO A 457 27.31 -6.15 -9.31
C PRO A 457 28.52 -6.94 -9.79
N SER A 458 29.36 -6.32 -10.61
CA SER A 458 30.52 -6.99 -11.22
C SER A 458 31.45 -7.68 -10.20
N TRP A 459 31.62 -7.11 -9.01
CA TRP A 459 32.42 -7.72 -7.94
C TRP A 459 31.79 -9.02 -7.39
N GLU A 460 30.47 -9.10 -7.33
CA GLU A 460 29.76 -10.28 -6.81
C GLU A 460 29.74 -11.40 -7.86
N ALA A 461 29.54 -11.03 -9.13
CA ALA A 461 29.65 -11.97 -10.25
C ALA A 461 31.07 -12.56 -10.35
N PHE A 462 32.09 -11.70 -10.25
CA PHE A 462 33.50 -12.12 -10.19
C PHE A 462 33.78 -13.09 -9.02
N LEU A 463 33.25 -12.79 -7.82
CA LEU A 463 33.44 -13.65 -6.64
C LEU A 463 32.77 -15.02 -6.83
N ASP A 464 31.58 -15.05 -7.44
CA ASP A 464 30.84 -16.29 -7.73
C ASP A 464 31.62 -17.16 -8.75
N ASP A 465 32.13 -16.55 -9.83
CA ASP A 465 32.91 -17.25 -10.85
C ASP A 465 34.24 -17.76 -10.27
N TRP A 466 34.88 -16.97 -9.40
CA TRP A 466 36.07 -17.39 -8.68
C TRP A 466 35.82 -18.56 -7.76
N TRP A 467 34.73 -18.52 -6.98
CA TRP A 467 34.36 -19.62 -6.08
C TRP A 467 34.03 -20.92 -6.83
N ARG A 468 33.37 -20.83 -7.99
CA ARG A 468 33.04 -22.01 -8.81
C ARG A 468 34.24 -22.60 -9.52
N GLY A 469 35.36 -21.88 -9.58
CA GLY A 469 36.54 -22.25 -10.33
C GLY A 469 36.50 -21.91 -11.82
N ASP A 470 35.46 -21.16 -12.24
CA ASP A 470 35.27 -20.78 -13.67
C ASP A 470 36.39 -19.84 -14.17
N LEU A 471 37.13 -19.19 -13.26
CA LEU A 471 38.22 -18.29 -13.60
C LEU A 471 39.57 -19.03 -13.86
N GLY A 472 39.67 -20.31 -13.58
CA GLY A 472 40.96 -21.01 -13.59
C GLY A 472 41.89 -20.58 -12.44
N LEU A 473 41.46 -19.72 -11.54
CA LEU A 473 42.18 -19.30 -10.34
C LEU A 473 41.80 -20.14 -9.12
N PRO A 474 42.76 -20.57 -8.31
CA PRO A 474 42.42 -21.30 -7.08
C PRO A 474 41.69 -20.38 -6.09
N PHE A 475 40.61 -20.88 -5.48
CA PHE A 475 39.86 -20.15 -4.44
C PHE A 475 40.57 -20.27 -3.08
N ILE A 476 41.60 -19.46 -2.90
CA ILE A 476 42.51 -19.43 -1.74
C ILE A 476 42.78 -17.99 -1.32
N SER A 477 43.38 -17.79 -0.15
CA SER A 477 43.75 -16.46 0.32
C SER A 477 44.76 -15.79 -0.61
N CYS A 478 44.55 -14.52 -0.95
CA CYS A 478 45.33 -13.80 -1.95
C CYS A 478 45.60 -12.35 -1.58
N ALA A 479 46.70 -11.79 -2.03
CA ALA A 479 46.99 -10.38 -1.81
C ALA A 479 45.92 -9.49 -2.47
N ALA A 480 45.55 -8.41 -1.77
CA ALA A 480 44.48 -7.53 -2.25
C ALA A 480 44.80 -6.92 -3.65
N GLY A 481 46.10 -6.65 -3.93
CA GLY A 481 46.55 -6.15 -5.23
C GLY A 481 46.34 -7.16 -6.34
N ASP A 482 46.69 -8.42 -6.10
CA ASP A 482 46.56 -9.49 -7.11
C ASP A 482 45.09 -9.79 -7.40
N LEU A 483 44.26 -9.83 -6.35
CA LEU A 483 42.80 -10.00 -6.50
C LEU A 483 42.18 -8.84 -7.30
N TRP A 484 42.63 -7.61 -7.08
CA TRP A 484 42.20 -6.45 -7.86
C TRP A 484 42.62 -6.56 -9.34
N SER A 485 43.82 -7.03 -9.60
CA SER A 485 44.32 -7.23 -10.97
C SER A 485 43.52 -8.33 -11.68
N ALA A 486 43.26 -9.43 -11.01
CA ALA A 486 42.39 -10.50 -11.51
C ALA A 486 40.98 -10.00 -11.81
N TYR A 487 40.38 -9.23 -10.90
CA TYR A 487 39.06 -8.64 -11.14
C TYR A 487 39.02 -7.70 -12.35
N LYS A 488 40.03 -6.85 -12.54
CA LYS A 488 40.10 -5.98 -13.71
C LYS A 488 40.19 -6.76 -15.01
N LYS A 489 41.04 -7.81 -15.07
CA LYS A 489 41.17 -8.68 -16.23
C LYS A 489 39.82 -9.37 -16.54
N TRP A 490 39.18 -9.96 -15.54
CA TRP A 490 37.84 -10.55 -15.67
C TRP A 490 36.80 -9.54 -16.19
N CYS A 491 36.84 -8.28 -15.75
CA CYS A 491 35.92 -7.25 -16.24
C CYS A 491 36.18 -6.94 -17.74
N ILE A 492 37.43 -6.95 -18.18
CA ILE A 492 37.77 -6.76 -19.61
C ILE A 492 37.24 -7.93 -20.43
N ASP A 493 37.48 -9.15 -19.99
CA ASP A 493 37.09 -10.37 -20.70
C ASP A 493 35.57 -10.52 -20.81
N THR A 494 34.86 -10.16 -19.76
CA THR A 494 33.38 -10.18 -19.70
C THR A 494 32.73 -8.92 -20.25
N LYS A 495 33.48 -7.93 -20.72
CA LYS A 495 33.00 -6.61 -21.19
C LYS A 495 32.17 -5.89 -20.13
N THR A 496 32.52 -6.02 -18.86
CA THR A 496 31.86 -5.42 -17.74
C THR A 496 32.66 -4.24 -17.18
N PHE A 497 32.01 -3.18 -16.75
CA PHE A 497 32.70 -2.05 -16.12
C PHE A 497 33.22 -2.43 -14.73
N HIS A 498 34.50 -2.21 -14.49
CA HIS A 498 35.06 -2.37 -13.15
C HIS A 498 34.73 -1.17 -12.26
N MET A 499 34.43 -1.42 -11.00
CA MET A 499 34.26 -0.35 -10.02
C MET A 499 35.61 0.23 -9.59
N GLN A 500 35.59 1.29 -8.80
CA GLN A 500 36.82 1.82 -8.20
C GLN A 500 37.41 0.82 -7.19
N GLN A 501 38.75 0.74 -7.12
CA GLN A 501 39.47 -0.19 -6.25
C GLN A 501 39.05 -0.13 -4.78
N LYS A 502 38.84 1.09 -4.25
CA LYS A 502 38.37 1.29 -2.87
C LYS A 502 37.02 0.60 -2.63
N ASN A 503 36.09 0.74 -3.57
CA ASN A 503 34.75 0.14 -3.48
C ASN A 503 34.80 -1.37 -3.63
N PHE A 504 35.66 -1.89 -4.52
CA PHE A 504 35.88 -3.32 -4.68
C PHE A 504 36.36 -3.95 -3.37
N TYR A 505 37.39 -3.38 -2.73
CA TYR A 505 37.89 -3.88 -1.46
C TYR A 505 36.84 -3.82 -0.35
N ALA A 506 36.07 -2.72 -0.26
CA ALA A 506 35.01 -2.59 0.72
C ALA A 506 33.88 -3.63 0.53
N ASN A 507 33.59 -3.99 -0.71
CA ASN A 507 32.60 -5.00 -1.01
C ASN A 507 33.13 -6.43 -0.76
N MET A 508 34.36 -6.72 -1.19
CA MET A 508 35.01 -8.01 -0.90
C MET A 508 35.11 -8.26 0.63
N ALA A 509 35.38 -7.22 1.42
CA ALA A 509 35.43 -7.30 2.87
C ALA A 509 34.08 -7.66 3.55
N LYS A 510 32.95 -7.58 2.82
CA LYS A 510 31.64 -8.06 3.29
C LYS A 510 31.51 -9.59 3.23
N ARG A 511 32.34 -10.25 2.43
CA ARG A 511 32.29 -11.69 2.16
C ARG A 511 33.52 -12.43 2.65
N LEU A 512 34.71 -11.83 2.55
CA LEU A 512 36.00 -12.39 2.95
C LEU A 512 36.65 -11.52 4.02
N ALA A 513 37.43 -12.13 4.90
CA ALA A 513 38.14 -11.36 5.92
C ALA A 513 39.27 -10.52 5.29
N ASP A 514 39.20 -9.19 5.43
CA ASP A 514 40.23 -8.25 5.00
C ASP A 514 41.31 -8.15 6.08
N CYS A 515 42.45 -8.73 5.82
CA CYS A 515 43.54 -8.86 6.76
C CYS A 515 44.74 -7.99 6.37
N ARG A 516 45.44 -7.46 7.37
CA ARG A 516 46.72 -6.79 7.20
C ARG A 516 47.70 -7.29 8.26
N SER A 517 48.56 -8.24 7.88
CA SER A 517 49.49 -8.87 8.80
C SER A 517 50.79 -9.24 8.12
N ASP A 518 51.78 -9.63 8.94
CA ASP A 518 53.01 -10.19 8.44
C ASP A 518 52.80 -11.60 7.93
N VAL A 519 53.22 -11.88 6.71
CA VAL A 519 53.22 -13.20 6.05
C VAL A 519 54.61 -13.52 5.54
N ILE A 520 54.91 -14.79 5.34
CA ILE A 520 56.23 -15.22 4.77
C ILE A 520 56.02 -15.52 3.30
N ILE A 521 56.64 -14.67 2.45
CA ILE A 521 56.62 -14.76 0.99
C ILE A 521 58.06 -14.95 0.49
N HIS A 522 58.31 -16.01 -0.25
CA HIS A 522 59.66 -16.40 -0.73
C HIS A 522 60.69 -16.42 0.41
N GLY A 523 60.28 -16.95 1.58
CA GLY A 523 61.12 -17.03 2.78
C GLY A 523 61.37 -15.68 3.50
N GLN A 524 60.79 -14.61 3.03
CA GLN A 524 60.91 -13.28 3.63
C GLN A 524 59.65 -12.83 4.33
N LYS A 525 59.75 -12.28 5.52
CA LYS A 525 58.64 -11.71 6.26
C LYS A 525 58.25 -10.36 5.65
N LYS A 526 57.00 -10.24 5.15
CA LYS A 526 56.45 -9.02 4.54
C LYS A 526 55.10 -8.69 5.09
N LYS A 527 54.83 -7.42 5.32
CA LYS A 527 53.52 -6.94 5.74
C LYS A 527 52.63 -6.73 4.52
N VAL A 528 51.57 -7.55 4.40
CA VAL A 528 50.68 -7.57 3.22
C VAL A 528 49.24 -7.37 3.64
N ARG A 529 48.49 -6.66 2.81
CA ARG A 529 47.02 -6.66 2.87
C ARG A 529 46.51 -7.77 1.98
N PHE A 530 45.66 -8.65 2.50
CA PHE A 530 45.13 -9.79 1.79
C PHE A 530 43.71 -10.14 2.20
N PHE A 531 42.99 -10.80 1.30
CA PHE A 531 41.68 -11.39 1.62
C PHE A 531 41.89 -12.84 2.01
N ALA A 532 41.45 -13.20 3.22
CA ALA A 532 41.56 -14.56 3.72
C ALA A 532 40.32 -15.38 3.38
N VAL A 533 40.54 -16.48 2.68
CA VAL A 533 39.51 -17.48 2.38
C VAL A 533 39.50 -18.52 3.51
N PRO A 534 38.35 -18.83 4.13
CA PRO A 534 38.25 -19.89 5.12
C PRO A 534 38.67 -21.24 4.55
N HIS A 535 39.45 -22.01 5.27
CA HIS A 535 39.94 -23.32 4.83
C HIS A 535 38.77 -24.25 4.38
N SER A 536 37.67 -24.24 5.10
CA SER A 536 36.47 -25.04 4.79
C SER A 536 35.76 -24.63 3.47
N TRP A 537 36.09 -23.48 2.88
CA TRP A 537 35.52 -22.98 1.63
C TRP A 537 36.39 -23.31 0.42
N MET A 538 37.63 -23.77 0.64
CA MET A 538 38.54 -24.17 -0.43
C MET A 538 38.11 -25.50 -1.03
N SER A 539 38.51 -25.76 -2.27
CA SER A 539 38.36 -27.08 -2.89
C SER A 539 39.15 -28.15 -2.10
N PRO A 540 38.74 -29.44 -2.12
CA PRO A 540 39.49 -30.53 -1.45
C PRO A 540 40.98 -30.52 -1.86
N GLU A 541 41.30 -30.36 -3.13
CA GLU A 541 42.66 -30.25 -3.62
C GLU A 541 43.45 -29.08 -2.99
N SER A 542 42.80 -27.92 -2.85
CA SER A 542 43.42 -26.77 -2.19
C SER A 542 43.57 -26.99 -0.68
N GLN A 543 42.64 -27.71 -0.04
CA GLN A 543 42.74 -28.03 1.40
C GLN A 543 43.92 -28.99 1.67
N ASP A 544 44.10 -29.95 0.81
CA ASP A 544 45.26 -30.88 0.89
C ASP A 544 46.61 -30.19 0.66
N LYS A 545 46.64 -29.27 -0.33
CA LYS A 545 47.83 -28.48 -0.65
C LYS A 545 48.20 -27.45 0.43
N PHE A 546 47.19 -26.90 1.11
CA PHE A 546 47.34 -25.87 2.15
C PHE A 546 46.67 -26.34 3.45
N PRO A 547 47.27 -27.30 4.19
CA PRO A 547 46.67 -27.81 5.43
C PRO A 547 46.47 -26.65 6.44
N ALA A 548 45.35 -26.70 7.16
CA ALA A 548 44.99 -25.63 8.11
C ALA A 548 46.08 -25.46 9.19
N PRO A 549 46.40 -24.21 9.58
CA PRO A 549 47.40 -23.96 10.60
C PRO A 549 46.92 -24.56 11.93
N ASN A 550 47.81 -25.21 12.66
CA ASN A 550 47.51 -25.78 13.97
C ASN A 550 47.01 -24.73 14.94
N THR A 551 45.77 -24.82 15.35
CA THR A 551 45.12 -23.92 16.30
C THR A 551 45.48 -24.18 17.76
N TYR A 552 46.16 -25.30 18.06
CA TYR A 552 46.50 -25.71 19.42
C TYR A 552 47.76 -24.97 19.94
N LYS A 553 47.58 -24.15 20.95
CA LYS A 553 48.67 -23.44 21.68
C LYS A 553 49.66 -24.39 22.39
N THR A 554 49.45 -25.67 22.35
CA THR A 554 50.22 -26.69 23.11
C THR A 554 51.29 -27.45 22.30
N ALA A 555 51.35 -27.24 20.97
CA ALA A 555 52.37 -27.96 20.16
C ALA A 555 53.68 -27.18 20.07
N ARG A 556 54.37 -26.98 21.21
CA ARG A 556 55.76 -26.51 21.28
C ARG A 556 56.79 -27.48 20.72
N TRP A 557 56.33 -28.66 20.30
CA TRP A 557 57.18 -29.83 19.97
C TRP A 557 56.96 -30.43 18.59
N ALA A 558 56.14 -29.78 17.71
CA ALA A 558 55.99 -30.26 16.35
C ALA A 558 57.01 -29.56 15.44
N GLU A 559 58.01 -30.31 15.04
CA GLU A 559 59.04 -29.88 14.05
C GLU A 559 58.48 -29.41 12.69
N ASN A 560 57.19 -29.57 12.43
CA ASN A 560 56.49 -29.17 11.22
C ASN A 560 55.23 -28.30 11.45
N ALA A 561 55.18 -27.50 12.47
CA ALA A 561 54.04 -26.59 12.74
C ALA A 561 54.01 -25.47 11.70
N VAL A 562 53.05 -25.49 10.76
CA VAL A 562 52.77 -24.42 9.83
C VAL A 562 52.26 -23.21 10.62
N THR A 563 53.02 -22.11 10.60
CA THR A 563 52.59 -20.88 11.23
C THR A 563 51.48 -20.21 10.38
N LYS A 564 50.67 -19.33 11.01
CA LYS A 564 49.70 -18.55 10.22
C LYS A 564 50.37 -17.70 9.14
N ALA A 565 51.56 -17.22 9.38
CA ALA A 565 52.33 -16.41 8.44
C ALA A 565 52.75 -17.25 7.21
N ASP A 566 53.21 -18.50 7.42
CA ASP A 566 53.54 -19.43 6.34
C ASP A 566 52.31 -19.89 5.57
N TYR A 567 51.23 -20.19 6.30
CA TYR A 567 49.98 -20.66 5.73
C TYR A 567 49.42 -19.65 4.72
N TYR A 568 49.27 -18.39 5.11
CA TYR A 568 48.78 -17.35 4.20
C TYR A 568 49.82 -16.98 3.16
N GLY A 569 51.11 -16.97 3.49
CA GLY A 569 52.17 -16.67 2.58
C GLY A 569 52.19 -17.61 1.37
N LYS A 570 52.15 -18.93 1.60
CA LYS A 570 52.11 -19.95 0.55
C LYS A 570 50.89 -19.83 -0.36
N GLN A 571 49.69 -19.49 0.21
CA GLN A 571 48.51 -19.27 -0.60
C GLN A 571 48.64 -18.02 -1.48
N ILE A 572 49.15 -16.93 -0.93
CA ILE A 572 49.37 -15.67 -1.67
C ILE A 572 50.35 -15.90 -2.84
N GLU A 573 51.43 -16.62 -2.60
CA GLU A 573 52.39 -16.98 -3.67
C GLU A 573 51.72 -17.84 -4.76
N ALA A 574 50.95 -18.84 -4.36
CA ALA A 574 50.25 -19.73 -5.31
C ALA A 574 49.20 -18.99 -6.14
N PHE A 575 48.47 -18.06 -5.50
CA PHE A 575 47.49 -17.23 -6.22
C PHE A 575 48.21 -16.29 -7.23
N ALA A 576 49.26 -15.61 -6.80
CA ALA A 576 50.05 -14.72 -7.67
C ALA A 576 50.58 -15.47 -8.91
N LEU A 577 51.18 -16.66 -8.69
CA LEU A 577 51.64 -17.50 -9.79
C LEU A 577 50.53 -17.93 -10.76
N ALA A 578 49.35 -18.23 -10.23
CA ALA A 578 48.20 -18.59 -11.06
C ALA A 578 47.66 -17.39 -11.84
N SER A 579 47.65 -16.18 -11.24
CA SER A 579 47.15 -14.95 -11.86
C SER A 579 48.10 -14.38 -12.95
N ASP A 580 49.37 -14.69 -12.87
CA ASP A 580 50.38 -14.28 -13.86
C ASP A 580 50.50 -15.28 -15.05
N SER A 581 49.84 -16.42 -14.98
CA SER A 581 49.86 -17.41 -16.05
C SER A 581 49.00 -17.01 -17.25
N ASP A 582 49.45 -17.30 -18.46
CA ASP A 582 48.70 -17.06 -19.71
C ASP A 582 47.36 -17.83 -19.80
N ARG A 583 47.09 -18.71 -18.84
CA ARG A 583 45.84 -19.49 -18.75
C ARG A 583 44.69 -18.76 -18.04
N PHE A 584 44.99 -17.64 -17.43
CA PHE A 584 43.99 -16.79 -16.77
C PHE A 584 43.68 -15.56 -17.60
#